data_49f567b8c1ec486a135d08ff28f1028f
#
_entry.id   49f567b8c1ec486a135d08ff28f1028f
#
_cell.length_a   1.000
_cell.length_b   1.000
_cell.length_c   1.000
_cell.angle_alpha   90.00
_cell.angle_beta   90.00
_cell.angle_gamma   90.00
#
_symmetry.space_group_name_H-M   'P 1'
#
loop_
_entity.id
_entity.type
_entity.pdbx_description
1 polymer ?
#
loop_
_entity_poly.entity_id
_entity_poly.type
_entity_poly.pdbx_seq_one_letter_code
_entity_poly.pdbx_strand_id
1 'polypeptide(L)'
;KEYWEGINLFIPIILGLYLLHLYTIPVGIEYYFKKTNYIAIVTAISAIANIILIYFCIKIWGYWAAAYTTMISYFLMFILHWYISQKLLKQNGIKEIFKLEEFSIFFFIISLLGISVALLNPYPIIKYILFLIVALLFMFKNRKDIQKLKSIIINKFK
;
A
#
# COMPACT_ATOMS: atom_id res chain seq x y z
N LYS A 1 25.16 -7.76 -14.48
CA LYS A 1 24.60 -8.97 -13.81
C LYS A 1 24.18 -8.69 -12.35
N GLU A 2 24.90 -7.85 -11.61
CA GLU A 2 24.62 -7.52 -10.20
C GLU A 2 23.25 -6.89 -9.93
N TYR A 3 22.70 -6.12 -10.87
CA TYR A 3 21.38 -5.48 -10.71
C TYR A 3 20.19 -6.46 -10.79
N TRP A 4 20.37 -7.67 -11.30
CA TRP A 4 19.30 -8.66 -11.42
C TRP A 4 18.88 -9.25 -10.06
N GLU A 5 19.76 -9.25 -9.09
CA GLU A 5 19.46 -9.71 -7.74
C GLU A 5 18.44 -8.79 -7.04
N GLY A 6 18.45 -7.49 -7.37
CA GLY A 6 17.52 -6.50 -6.83
C GLY A 6 16.06 -6.66 -7.30
N ILE A 7 15.78 -7.44 -8.34
CA ILE A 7 14.42 -7.66 -8.85
C ILE A 7 13.50 -8.24 -7.77
N ASN A 8 14.00 -9.12 -6.93
CA ASN A 8 13.21 -9.75 -5.89
C ASN A 8 12.84 -8.76 -4.75
N LEU A 9 13.56 -7.63 -4.61
CA LEU A 9 13.21 -6.55 -3.68
C LEU A 9 12.02 -5.72 -4.16
N PHE A 10 11.66 -5.82 -5.43
CA PHE A 10 10.58 -5.03 -6.01
C PHE A 10 9.23 -5.31 -5.33
N ILE A 11 8.98 -6.57 -4.95
CA ILE A 11 7.74 -6.97 -4.27
C ILE A 11 7.56 -6.29 -2.92
N PRO A 12 8.49 -6.41 -1.95
CA PRO A 12 8.33 -5.75 -0.66
C PRO A 12 8.34 -4.22 -0.77
N ILE A 13 9.05 -3.65 -1.74
CA ILE A 13 9.04 -2.20 -1.99
C ILE A 13 7.65 -1.75 -2.46
N ILE A 14 7.05 -2.40 -3.45
CA ILE A 14 5.70 -2.05 -3.94
C ILE A 14 4.66 -2.23 -2.84
N LEU A 15 4.71 -3.32 -2.09
CA LEU A 15 3.80 -3.55 -0.98
C LEU A 15 3.97 -2.49 0.11
N GLY A 16 5.20 -2.09 0.39
CA GLY A 16 5.49 -0.99 1.31
C GLY A 16 4.91 0.34 0.84
N LEU A 17 5.08 0.69 -0.44
CA LEU A 17 4.51 1.89 -1.03
C LEU A 17 2.97 1.87 -1.04
N TYR A 18 2.37 0.71 -1.27
CA TYR A 18 0.92 0.54 -1.17
C TYR A 18 0.44 0.81 0.25
N LEU A 19 1.09 0.24 1.27
CA LEU A 19 0.78 0.48 2.68
C LEU A 19 1.01 1.95 3.08
N LEU A 20 2.07 2.57 2.56
CA LEU A 20 2.36 4.00 2.73
C LEU A 20 1.26 4.87 2.08
N HIS A 21 0.63 4.42 1.00
CA HIS A 21 -0.52 5.12 0.43
C HIS A 21 -1.78 4.90 1.28
N LEU A 22 -2.03 3.67 1.72
CA LEU A 22 -3.22 3.32 2.50
C LEU A 22 -3.31 4.07 3.84
N TYR A 23 -2.20 4.33 4.52
CA TYR A 23 -2.23 5.01 5.81
C TYR A 23 -2.77 6.45 5.73
N THR A 24 -2.75 7.06 4.54
CA THR A 24 -3.29 8.42 4.34
C THR A 24 -4.79 8.50 4.63
N ILE A 25 -5.52 7.40 4.46
CA ILE A 25 -6.97 7.33 4.70
C ILE A 25 -7.29 7.48 6.19
N PRO A 26 -6.79 6.63 7.11
CA PRO A 26 -7.02 6.82 8.54
C PRO A 26 -6.42 8.13 9.06
N VAL A 27 -5.29 8.57 8.57
CA VAL A 27 -4.70 9.88 8.92
C VAL A 27 -5.63 11.04 8.52
N GLY A 28 -6.32 10.96 7.38
CA GLY A 28 -7.32 11.94 6.99
C GLY A 28 -8.44 12.09 8.03
N ILE A 29 -8.86 10.99 8.66
CA ILE A 29 -9.85 11.00 9.76
C ILE A 29 -9.26 11.69 11.01
N GLU A 30 -8.01 11.41 11.36
CA GLU A 30 -7.33 12.04 12.49
C GLU A 30 -7.18 13.56 12.29
N TYR A 31 -6.88 14.01 11.06
CA TYR A 31 -6.88 15.42 10.69
C TYR A 31 -8.26 16.05 10.82
N TYR A 32 -9.31 15.39 10.36
CA TYR A 32 -10.68 15.87 10.47
C TYR A 32 -11.07 16.14 11.92
N PHE A 33 -10.69 15.25 12.84
CA PHE A 33 -10.92 15.43 14.28
C PHE A 33 -9.88 16.29 15.00
N LYS A 34 -8.95 16.93 14.26
CA LYS A 34 -7.87 17.77 14.81
C LYS A 34 -6.98 17.03 15.83
N LYS A 35 -6.79 15.73 15.64
CA LYS A 35 -6.00 14.87 16.53
C LYS A 35 -4.59 14.61 15.98
N THR A 36 -3.93 15.66 15.51
CA THR A 36 -2.59 15.59 14.86
C THR A 36 -1.48 15.02 15.76
N ASN A 37 -1.65 15.10 17.10
CA ASN A 37 -0.69 14.49 18.02
C ASN A 37 -0.59 12.97 17.83
N TYR A 38 -1.69 12.29 17.51
CA TYR A 38 -1.65 10.85 17.23
C TYR A 38 -0.82 10.56 15.98
N ILE A 39 -0.91 11.42 14.96
CA ILE A 39 -0.13 11.27 13.73
C ILE A 39 1.36 11.29 14.06
N ALA A 40 1.80 12.29 14.81
CA ALA A 40 3.21 12.41 15.19
C ALA A 40 3.70 11.22 16.02
N ILE A 41 2.92 10.79 17.01
CA ILE A 41 3.27 9.67 17.90
C ILE A 41 3.37 8.36 17.12
N VAL A 42 2.36 8.03 16.32
CA VAL A 42 2.33 6.77 15.57
C VAL A 42 3.44 6.71 14.53
N THR A 43 3.67 7.82 13.81
CA THR A 43 4.77 7.90 12.84
C THR A 43 6.12 7.71 13.53
N ALA A 44 6.34 8.35 14.71
CA ALA A 44 7.56 8.18 15.48
C ALA A 44 7.75 6.73 15.96
N ILE A 45 6.71 6.08 16.48
CA ILE A 45 6.74 4.68 16.90
C ILE A 45 7.12 3.78 15.72
N SER A 46 6.51 3.99 14.55
CA SER A 46 6.78 3.20 13.35
C SER A 46 8.22 3.40 12.83
N ALA A 47 8.73 4.63 12.91
CA ALA A 47 10.12 4.93 12.55
C ALA A 47 11.12 4.26 13.50
N ILE A 48 10.87 4.33 14.81
CA ILE A 48 11.71 3.65 15.82
C ILE A 48 11.66 2.14 15.61
N ALA A 49 10.48 1.56 15.37
CA ALA A 49 10.34 0.15 15.06
C ALA A 49 11.15 -0.25 13.82
N ASN A 50 11.16 0.59 12.75
CA ASN A 50 11.97 0.34 11.56
C ASN A 50 13.46 0.31 11.87
N ILE A 51 13.95 1.28 12.65
CA ILE A 51 15.37 1.35 13.05
C ILE A 51 15.77 0.09 13.82
N ILE A 52 14.94 -0.33 14.78
CA ILE A 52 15.17 -1.55 15.57
C ILE A 52 15.19 -2.78 14.67
N LEU A 53 14.17 -2.92 13.82
CA LEU A 53 14.05 -4.07 12.91
C LEU A 53 15.26 -4.14 11.96
N ILE A 54 15.63 -3.04 11.32
CA ILE A 54 16.76 -3.05 10.37
C ILE A 54 18.07 -3.37 11.08
N TYR A 55 18.30 -2.86 12.30
CA TYR A 55 19.51 -3.13 13.06
C TYR A 55 19.71 -4.63 13.31
N PHE A 56 18.65 -5.36 13.65
CA PHE A 56 18.72 -6.81 13.87
C PHE A 56 18.71 -7.61 12.56
N CYS A 57 17.84 -7.26 11.64
CA CYS A 57 17.62 -8.05 10.42
C CYS A 57 18.77 -7.89 9.41
N ILE A 58 19.45 -6.74 9.36
CA ILE A 58 20.55 -6.52 8.41
C ILE A 58 21.72 -7.48 8.64
N LYS A 59 21.94 -7.89 9.90
CA LYS A 59 23.00 -8.85 10.25
C LYS A 59 22.71 -10.26 9.74
N ILE A 60 21.42 -10.60 9.54
CA ILE A 60 20.97 -11.94 9.16
C ILE A 60 20.73 -12.01 7.64
N TRP A 61 20.07 -10.98 7.07
CA TRP A 61 19.59 -10.97 5.67
C TRP A 61 20.32 -9.96 4.79
N GLY A 62 21.33 -9.27 5.33
CA GLY A 62 22.06 -8.26 4.56
C GLY A 62 21.15 -7.15 4.04
N TYR A 63 21.42 -6.65 2.84
CA TYR A 63 20.66 -5.55 2.22
C TYR A 63 19.17 -5.86 1.96
N TRP A 64 18.80 -7.13 1.88
CA TRP A 64 17.39 -7.57 1.75
C TRP A 64 16.53 -7.09 2.91
N ALA A 65 17.13 -7.03 4.11
CA ALA A 65 16.43 -6.62 5.31
C ALA A 65 15.79 -5.24 5.16
N ALA A 66 16.43 -4.31 4.47
CA ALA A 66 15.95 -2.92 4.36
C ALA A 66 14.55 -2.83 3.73
N ALA A 67 14.29 -3.59 2.66
CA ALA A 67 12.99 -3.57 1.99
C ALA A 67 11.89 -4.21 2.85
N TYR A 68 12.17 -5.36 3.47
CA TYR A 68 11.19 -6.07 4.29
C TYR A 68 10.89 -5.32 5.60
N THR A 69 11.88 -4.78 6.28
CA THR A 69 11.67 -4.02 7.53
C THR A 69 10.89 -2.74 7.28
N THR A 70 11.13 -2.06 6.15
CA THR A 70 10.37 -0.88 5.74
C THR A 70 8.91 -1.25 5.46
N MET A 71 8.66 -2.33 4.74
CA MET A 71 7.30 -2.82 4.48
C MET A 71 6.57 -3.14 5.79
N ILE A 72 7.22 -3.86 6.72
CA ILE A 72 6.65 -4.20 8.03
C ILE A 72 6.35 -2.94 8.84
N SER A 73 7.23 -1.94 8.81
CA SER A 73 7.03 -0.69 9.54
C SER A 73 5.87 0.14 8.98
N TYR A 74 5.68 0.17 7.65
CA TYR A 74 4.52 0.80 7.04
C TYR A 74 3.22 0.05 7.34
N PHE A 75 3.28 -1.29 7.41
CA PHE A 75 2.14 -2.07 7.87
C PHE A 75 1.77 -1.75 9.32
N LEU A 76 2.74 -1.69 10.22
CA LEU A 76 2.54 -1.28 11.62
C LEU A 76 1.92 0.12 11.69
N MET A 77 2.46 1.08 10.93
CA MET A 77 1.96 2.45 10.86
C MET A 77 0.50 2.48 10.40
N PHE A 78 0.16 1.76 9.32
CA PHE A 78 -1.21 1.67 8.82
C PHE A 78 -2.17 1.10 9.87
N ILE A 79 -1.82 0.00 10.54
CA ILE A 79 -2.68 -0.65 11.54
C ILE A 79 -2.91 0.26 12.75
N LEU A 80 -1.87 0.94 13.24
CA LEU A 80 -2.00 1.85 14.38
C LEU A 80 -2.90 3.05 14.06
N HIS A 81 -2.71 3.69 12.90
CA HIS A 81 -3.59 4.77 12.45
C HIS A 81 -5.01 4.29 12.20
N TRP A 82 -5.16 3.09 11.61
CA TRP A 82 -6.48 2.48 11.44
C TRP A 82 -7.20 2.31 12.77
N TYR A 83 -6.55 1.73 13.76
CA TYR A 83 -7.13 1.54 15.10
C TYR A 83 -7.56 2.87 15.75
N ILE A 84 -6.71 3.91 15.67
CA ILE A 84 -7.01 5.23 16.23
C ILE A 84 -8.18 5.87 15.47
N SER A 85 -8.21 5.81 14.16
CA SER A 85 -9.27 6.38 13.34
C SER A 85 -10.63 5.73 13.65
N GLN A 86 -10.69 4.40 13.79
CA GLN A 86 -11.91 3.69 14.16
C GLN A 86 -12.38 4.08 15.56
N LYS A 87 -11.47 4.23 16.50
CA LYS A 87 -11.80 4.71 17.85
C LYS A 87 -12.39 6.11 17.82
N LEU A 88 -11.83 7.03 17.03
CA LEU A 88 -12.33 8.39 16.87
C LEU A 88 -13.72 8.42 16.23
N LEU A 89 -13.96 7.65 15.17
CA LEU A 89 -15.28 7.53 14.54
C LEU A 89 -16.33 7.03 15.52
N LYS A 90 -16.01 5.96 16.27
CA LYS A 90 -16.92 5.39 17.27
C LYS A 90 -17.25 6.38 18.40
N GLN A 91 -16.27 7.13 18.90
CA GLN A 91 -16.47 8.14 19.93
C GLN A 91 -17.40 9.28 19.48
N ASN A 92 -17.44 9.57 18.20
CA ASN A 92 -18.29 10.61 17.62
C ASN A 92 -19.59 10.09 17.01
N GLY A 93 -19.95 8.82 17.25
CA GLY A 93 -21.19 8.21 16.76
C GLY A 93 -21.26 8.04 15.23
N ILE A 94 -20.12 8.11 14.55
CA ILE A 94 -20.03 7.96 13.10
C ILE A 94 -19.80 6.49 12.77
N LYS A 95 -20.59 5.97 11.83
CA LYS A 95 -20.39 4.60 11.31
C LYS A 95 -19.05 4.49 10.59
N GLU A 96 -18.52 3.28 10.58
CA GLU A 96 -17.32 2.94 9.84
C GLU A 96 -17.43 3.36 8.37
N ILE A 97 -16.51 4.22 7.93
CA ILE A 97 -16.53 4.79 6.58
C ILE A 97 -15.87 3.82 5.58
N PHE A 98 -14.84 3.11 6.04
CA PHE A 98 -14.06 2.18 5.23
C PHE A 98 -13.92 0.84 5.94
N LYS A 99 -14.12 -0.25 5.22
CA LYS A 99 -13.92 -1.60 5.72
C LYS A 99 -12.51 -2.09 5.45
N LEU A 100 -11.87 -2.62 6.48
CA LEU A 100 -10.51 -3.18 6.36
C LEU A 100 -10.44 -4.32 5.33
N GLU A 101 -11.55 -5.04 5.15
CA GLU A 101 -11.67 -6.15 4.18
C GLU A 101 -11.36 -5.71 2.75
N GLU A 102 -11.84 -4.54 2.34
CA GLU A 102 -11.63 -4.02 0.98
C GLU A 102 -10.15 -3.77 0.71
N PHE A 103 -9.43 -3.21 1.68
CA PHE A 103 -7.99 -2.96 1.57
C PHE A 103 -7.18 -4.25 1.59
N SER A 104 -7.59 -5.22 2.41
CA SER A 104 -6.95 -6.54 2.46
C SER A 104 -7.03 -7.26 1.12
N ILE A 105 -8.16 -7.20 0.44
CA ILE A 105 -8.33 -7.81 -0.90
C ILE A 105 -7.34 -7.20 -1.89
N PHE A 106 -7.20 -5.86 -1.93
CA PHE A 106 -6.23 -5.20 -2.80
C PHE A 106 -4.79 -5.56 -2.46
N PHE A 107 -4.46 -5.66 -1.17
CA PHE A 107 -3.14 -6.07 -0.71
C PHE A 107 -2.81 -7.49 -1.20
N PHE A 108 -3.74 -8.43 -1.08
CA PHE A 108 -3.56 -9.79 -1.59
C PHE A 108 -3.44 -9.85 -3.11
N ILE A 109 -4.24 -9.07 -3.85
CA ILE A 109 -4.13 -8.99 -5.31
C ILE A 109 -2.76 -8.46 -5.72
N ILE A 110 -2.28 -7.38 -5.12
CA ILE A 110 -0.96 -6.79 -5.43
C ILE A 110 0.15 -7.79 -5.06
N SER A 111 0.04 -8.49 -3.93
CA SER A 111 1.00 -9.53 -3.52
C SER A 111 1.04 -10.67 -4.53
N LEU A 112 -0.11 -11.17 -4.95
CA LEU A 112 -0.22 -12.25 -5.93
C LEU A 112 0.37 -11.84 -7.30
N LEU A 113 0.07 -10.63 -7.74
CA LEU A 113 0.65 -10.08 -8.97
C LEU A 113 2.17 -9.94 -8.86
N GLY A 114 2.68 -9.43 -7.74
CA GLY A 114 4.12 -9.32 -7.51
C GLY A 114 4.81 -10.68 -7.55
N ILE A 115 4.26 -11.68 -6.87
CA ILE A 115 4.78 -13.05 -6.87
C ILE A 115 4.74 -13.65 -8.29
N SER A 116 3.62 -13.47 -9.01
CA SER A 116 3.50 -13.97 -10.39
C SER A 116 4.52 -13.33 -11.32
N VAL A 117 4.81 -12.04 -11.18
CA VAL A 117 5.85 -11.34 -11.94
C VAL A 117 7.24 -11.91 -11.64
N ALA A 118 7.55 -12.21 -10.38
CA ALA A 118 8.83 -12.80 -9.99
C ALA A 118 8.99 -14.21 -10.56
N LEU A 119 7.95 -15.05 -10.47
CA LEU A 119 7.96 -16.42 -10.99
C LEU A 119 8.02 -16.47 -12.52
N LEU A 120 7.36 -15.53 -13.22
CA LEU A 120 7.32 -15.45 -14.67
C LEU A 120 8.51 -14.66 -15.26
N ASN A 121 9.49 -14.29 -14.46
CA ASN A 121 10.65 -13.55 -14.94
C ASN A 121 11.41 -14.26 -16.10
N PRO A 122 11.52 -15.61 -16.12
CA PRO A 122 12.09 -16.33 -17.25
C PRO A 122 11.26 -16.26 -18.55
N TYR A 123 9.97 -15.92 -18.45
CA TYR A 123 9.02 -15.91 -19.55
C TYR A 123 8.44 -14.50 -19.80
N PRO A 124 9.18 -13.57 -20.40
CA PRO A 124 8.78 -12.17 -20.51
C PRO A 124 7.46 -11.97 -21.28
N ILE A 125 7.21 -12.77 -22.32
CA ILE A 125 5.98 -12.67 -23.13
C ILE A 125 4.76 -12.98 -22.28
N ILE A 126 4.79 -14.05 -21.49
CA ILE A 126 3.69 -14.47 -20.62
C ILE A 126 3.43 -13.39 -19.56
N LYS A 127 4.48 -12.82 -19.01
CA LYS A 127 4.41 -11.73 -18.03
C LYS A 127 3.68 -10.51 -18.59
N TYR A 128 4.01 -10.06 -19.81
CA TYR A 128 3.35 -8.92 -20.44
C TYR A 128 1.90 -9.19 -20.80
N ILE A 129 1.58 -10.41 -21.27
CA ILE A 129 0.20 -10.83 -21.53
C ILE A 129 -0.63 -10.80 -20.23
N LEU A 130 -0.08 -11.31 -19.13
CA LEU A 130 -0.75 -11.27 -17.82
C LEU A 130 -1.06 -9.83 -17.39
N PHE A 131 -0.07 -8.92 -17.51
CA PHE A 131 -0.27 -7.51 -17.21
C PHE A 131 -1.36 -6.87 -18.06
N LEU A 132 -1.37 -7.16 -19.36
CA LEU A 132 -2.39 -6.65 -20.27
C LEU A 132 -3.78 -7.13 -19.86
N ILE A 133 -3.94 -8.42 -19.55
CA ILE A 133 -5.21 -9.00 -19.10
C ILE A 133 -5.69 -8.31 -17.82
N VAL A 134 -4.83 -8.17 -16.80
CA VAL A 134 -5.19 -7.51 -15.54
C VAL A 134 -5.58 -6.05 -15.76
N ALA A 135 -4.84 -5.32 -16.60
CA ALA A 135 -5.16 -3.93 -16.94
C ALA A 135 -6.52 -3.83 -17.63
N LEU A 136 -6.81 -4.71 -18.58
CA LEU A 136 -8.10 -4.74 -19.30
C LEU A 136 -9.25 -5.08 -18.34
N LEU A 137 -9.09 -6.07 -17.45
CA LEU A 137 -10.09 -6.41 -16.44
C LEU A 137 -10.36 -5.25 -15.50
N PHE A 138 -9.31 -4.54 -15.05
CA PHE A 138 -9.45 -3.36 -14.21
C PHE A 138 -10.20 -2.23 -14.93
N MET A 139 -9.85 -1.94 -16.17
CA MET A 139 -10.54 -0.94 -16.99
C MET A 139 -12.01 -1.32 -17.21
N PHE A 140 -12.30 -2.59 -17.46
CA PHE A 140 -13.65 -3.08 -17.69
C PHE A 140 -14.51 -2.98 -16.41
N LYS A 141 -13.94 -3.36 -15.26
CA LYS A 141 -14.62 -3.24 -13.96
C LYS A 141 -14.92 -1.78 -13.61
N ASN A 142 -14.01 -0.87 -13.87
CA ASN A 142 -14.14 0.55 -13.50
C ASN A 142 -14.62 1.44 -14.66
N ARG A 143 -15.20 0.86 -15.72
CA ARG A 143 -15.61 1.60 -16.94
C ARG A 143 -16.52 2.80 -16.67
N LYS A 144 -17.43 2.68 -15.68
CA LYS A 144 -18.36 3.77 -15.32
C LYS A 144 -17.62 4.97 -14.70
N ASP A 145 -16.65 4.73 -13.86
CA ASP A 145 -15.85 5.79 -13.23
C ASP A 145 -14.89 6.44 -14.23
N ILE A 146 -14.32 5.65 -15.14
CA ILE A 146 -13.52 6.16 -16.26
C ILE A 146 -14.35 7.06 -17.18
N GLN A 147 -15.60 6.68 -17.49
CA GLN A 147 -16.50 7.50 -18.29
C GLN A 147 -16.88 8.81 -17.60
N LYS A 148 -17.13 8.78 -16.27
CA LYS A 148 -17.34 10.00 -15.48
C LYS A 148 -16.13 10.92 -15.51
N LEU A 149 -14.92 10.38 -15.29
CA LEU A 149 -13.68 11.16 -15.37
C LEU A 149 -13.50 11.78 -16.76
N LYS A 150 -13.76 11.02 -17.83
CA LYS A 150 -13.70 11.52 -19.21
C LYS A 150 -14.67 12.69 -19.44
N SER A 151 -15.92 12.58 -18.94
CA SER A 151 -16.91 13.65 -19.05
C SER A 151 -16.52 14.93 -18.29
N ILE A 152 -15.94 14.79 -17.09
CA ILE A 152 -15.43 15.90 -16.28
C ILE A 152 -14.28 16.63 -17.01
N ILE A 153 -13.33 15.86 -17.57
CA ILE A 153 -12.20 16.42 -18.30
C ILE A 153 -12.68 17.17 -19.55
N ILE A 154 -13.57 16.58 -20.34
CA ILE A 154 -14.10 17.21 -21.56
C ILE A 154 -14.84 18.52 -21.22
N ASN A 155 -15.64 18.53 -20.14
CA ASN A 155 -16.37 19.72 -19.73
C ASN A 155 -15.48 20.83 -19.15
N LYS A 156 -14.28 20.51 -18.69
CA LYS A 156 -13.32 21.49 -18.16
C LYS A 156 -12.50 22.18 -19.27
N PHE A 157 -12.45 21.57 -20.45
CA PHE A 157 -11.73 22.10 -21.63
C PHE A 157 -12.67 22.67 -22.72
N LYS A 158 -13.97 22.71 -22.45
CA LYS A 158 -14.96 23.52 -23.18
C LYS A 158 -15.23 24.81 -22.42
#